data_eadaa517dcbc890a6a877ab8d9be0463
#
_entry.id   eadaa517dcbc890a6a877ab8d9be0463
#
_cell.length_a   1.000
_cell.length_b   1.000
_cell.length_c   1.000
_cell.angle_alpha   90.00
_cell.angle_beta   90.00
_cell.angle_gamma   90.00
#
_symmetry.space_group_name_H-M   'P 1'
#
loop_
_entity.id
_entity.type
_entity.pdbx_description
1 polymer ?
#
loop_
_entity_poly.entity_id
_entity_poly.type
_entity_poly.pdbx_seq_one_letter_code
_entity_poly.pdbx_strand_id
1 'polypeptide(L)'
;MELIKISHAAEHDFVGIKCGVMDQFAVIMGKIKKLLILNCETLNYKLIDADFKPFKIVLLNTNVSHNLASSEYNIRRQECNMALSIIQNQYNEYKFLADVPEKIIFSLKKNFKKNIYHRALFVSRENKRTLKAAELIQRGKIEEFGNLMYHTHRELSKYYEVSCKELDFLVDFTKNISNVIGSRMMGGGFGGCTINLVQETYVNELIE
;
A
#
# COMPACT_ATOMS: atom_id res chain seq x y z
N MET A 1 -19.00 7.50 -11.01
CA MET A 1 -18.98 7.66 -9.52
C MET A 1 -20.04 6.80 -8.81
N GLU A 2 -21.26 6.71 -9.30
CA GLU A 2 -22.33 5.90 -8.70
C GLU A 2 -21.98 4.40 -8.65
N LEU A 3 -21.50 3.84 -9.76
CA LEU A 3 -21.07 2.44 -9.82
C LEU A 3 -19.98 2.11 -8.80
N ILE A 4 -19.03 3.02 -8.56
CA ILE A 4 -17.99 2.87 -7.54
C ILE A 4 -18.63 2.75 -6.16
N LYS A 5 -19.60 3.61 -5.83
CA LYS A 5 -20.29 3.60 -4.54
C LYS A 5 -21.08 2.31 -4.33
N ILE A 6 -21.80 1.85 -5.36
CA ILE A 6 -22.58 0.61 -5.32
C ILE A 6 -21.65 -0.59 -5.10
N SER A 7 -20.59 -0.72 -5.87
CA SER A 7 -19.61 -1.81 -5.73
C SER A 7 -18.92 -1.81 -4.38
N HIS A 8 -18.55 -0.64 -3.87
CA HIS A 8 -17.97 -0.49 -2.54
C HIS A 8 -18.95 -0.88 -1.44
N ALA A 9 -20.21 -0.45 -1.53
CA ALA A 9 -21.25 -0.81 -0.57
C ALA A 9 -21.52 -2.33 -0.55
N ALA A 10 -21.47 -2.99 -1.69
CA ALA A 10 -21.61 -4.44 -1.78
C ALA A 10 -20.52 -5.18 -0.97
N GLU A 11 -19.26 -4.78 -1.07
CA GLU A 11 -18.18 -5.39 -0.28
C GLU A 11 -18.21 -4.96 1.20
N HIS A 12 -18.44 -3.69 1.45
CA HIS A 12 -18.35 -3.11 2.79
C HIS A 12 -19.54 -3.51 3.68
N ASP A 13 -20.75 -3.46 3.14
CA ASP A 13 -21.98 -3.61 3.94
C ASP A 13 -22.52 -5.04 3.86
N PHE A 14 -22.42 -5.70 2.71
CA PHE A 14 -22.93 -7.06 2.51
C PHE A 14 -21.90 -8.13 2.89
N VAL A 15 -20.65 -8.03 2.41
CA VAL A 15 -19.60 -9.00 2.75
C VAL A 15 -18.98 -8.72 4.12
N GLY A 16 -19.06 -7.47 4.61
CA GLY A 16 -18.58 -7.05 5.93
C GLY A 16 -17.08 -6.75 5.99
N ILE A 17 -16.39 -6.65 4.86
CA ILE A 17 -14.99 -6.25 4.79
C ILE A 17 -14.92 -4.73 4.83
N LYS A 18 -14.29 -4.17 5.87
CA LYS A 18 -14.11 -2.71 6.03
C LYS A 18 -13.04 -2.14 5.09
N CYS A 19 -13.09 -2.55 3.81
CA CYS A 19 -12.17 -2.11 2.76
C CYS A 19 -12.33 -0.62 2.42
N GLY A 20 -11.30 -0.07 1.76
CA GLY A 20 -11.39 1.23 1.10
C GLY A 20 -11.99 1.12 -0.31
N VAL A 21 -12.13 2.25 -0.97
CA VAL A 21 -12.75 2.36 -2.31
C VAL A 21 -11.75 2.15 -3.46
N MET A 22 -10.49 1.88 -3.16
CA MET A 22 -9.37 1.92 -4.12
C MET A 22 -9.56 0.96 -5.29
N ASP A 23 -9.93 -0.29 -5.02
CA ASP A 23 -10.01 -1.34 -6.05
C ASP A 23 -11.16 -1.06 -7.03
N GLN A 24 -12.34 -0.73 -6.52
CA GLN A 24 -13.51 -0.36 -7.33
C GLN A 24 -13.21 0.90 -8.15
N PHE A 25 -12.48 1.86 -7.55
CA PHE A 25 -12.10 3.09 -8.23
C PHE A 25 -11.10 2.82 -9.35
N ALA A 26 -10.09 1.98 -9.10
CA ALA A 26 -9.06 1.63 -10.07
C ALA A 26 -9.65 0.89 -11.28
N VAL A 27 -10.57 -0.06 -11.05
CA VAL A 27 -11.23 -0.82 -12.12
C VAL A 27 -12.06 0.08 -13.02
N ILE A 28 -12.79 1.05 -12.45
CA ILE A 28 -13.73 1.89 -13.21
C ILE A 28 -13.04 3.08 -13.87
N MET A 29 -12.05 3.69 -13.20
CA MET A 29 -11.41 4.94 -13.64
C MET A 29 -10.03 4.74 -14.26
N GLY A 30 -9.49 3.52 -14.21
CA GLY A 30 -8.18 3.18 -14.79
C GLY A 30 -8.13 3.41 -16.30
N LYS A 31 -6.98 3.80 -16.82
CA LYS A 31 -6.72 3.99 -18.25
C LYS A 31 -5.41 3.34 -18.65
N ILE A 32 -5.36 2.85 -19.89
CA ILE A 32 -4.16 2.23 -20.47
C ILE A 32 -2.96 3.18 -20.34
N LYS A 33 -1.81 2.65 -19.91
CA LYS A 33 -0.55 3.39 -19.69
C LYS A 33 -0.65 4.55 -18.70
N LYS A 34 -1.63 4.52 -17.81
CA LYS A 34 -1.75 5.51 -16.74
C LYS A 34 -1.74 4.84 -15.37
N LEU A 35 -1.14 5.49 -14.41
CA LEU A 35 -1.36 5.22 -13.01
C LEU A 35 -2.38 6.20 -12.44
N LEU A 36 -3.13 5.73 -11.46
CA LEU A 36 -4.15 6.51 -10.79
C LEU A 36 -3.69 6.85 -9.38
N ILE A 37 -3.60 8.13 -9.09
CA ILE A 37 -3.41 8.64 -7.73
C ILE A 37 -4.79 9.05 -7.23
N LEU A 38 -5.24 8.42 -6.16
CA LEU A 38 -6.55 8.66 -5.56
C LEU A 38 -6.39 9.24 -4.17
N ASN A 39 -7.08 10.35 -3.90
CA ASN A 39 -7.38 10.75 -2.54
C ASN A 39 -8.65 10.00 -2.10
N CYS A 40 -8.50 9.03 -1.21
CA CYS A 40 -9.61 8.16 -0.80
C CYS A 40 -10.68 8.88 0.05
N GLU A 41 -10.39 10.06 0.57
CA GLU A 41 -11.34 10.88 1.32
C GLU A 41 -12.25 11.67 0.39
N THR A 42 -11.63 12.46 -0.50
CA THR A 42 -12.36 13.38 -1.38
C THR A 42 -12.81 12.74 -2.67
N LEU A 43 -12.30 11.55 -2.99
CA LEU A 43 -12.43 10.85 -4.27
C LEU A 43 -11.86 11.64 -5.44
N ASN A 44 -11.10 12.68 -5.18
CA ASN A 44 -10.32 13.37 -6.20
C ASN A 44 -9.18 12.47 -6.69
N TYR A 45 -8.99 12.43 -7.99
CA TYR A 45 -7.96 11.58 -8.56
C TYR A 45 -7.21 12.29 -9.67
N LYS A 46 -6.00 11.82 -9.92
CA LYS A 46 -5.14 12.26 -11.01
C LYS A 46 -4.61 11.03 -11.75
N LEU A 47 -4.67 11.06 -13.07
CA LEU A 47 -3.99 10.09 -13.92
C LEU A 47 -2.62 10.65 -14.30
N ILE A 48 -1.59 9.85 -14.09
CA ILE A 48 -0.21 10.15 -14.48
C ILE A 48 0.25 9.15 -15.52
N ASP A 49 1.12 9.58 -16.43
CA ASP A 49 1.75 8.68 -17.39
C ASP A 49 2.66 7.69 -16.66
N ALA A 50 2.56 6.44 -17.06
CA ALA A 50 3.36 5.36 -16.52
C ALA A 50 4.10 4.65 -17.67
N ASP A 51 5.31 5.12 -17.95
CA ASP A 51 6.26 4.40 -18.78
C ASP A 51 7.35 3.80 -17.89
N PHE A 52 7.34 2.48 -17.77
CA PHE A 52 8.30 1.75 -16.97
C PHE A 52 9.46 1.16 -17.79
N LYS A 53 9.53 1.45 -19.10
CA LYS A 53 10.61 0.90 -19.93
C LYS A 53 12.00 1.21 -19.35
N PRO A 54 12.93 0.27 -19.38
CA PRO A 54 12.87 -1.08 -20.00
C PRO A 54 12.31 -2.17 -19.07
N PHE A 55 11.55 -1.82 -18.03
CA PHE A 55 11.02 -2.76 -17.06
C PHE A 55 9.58 -3.16 -17.37
N LYS A 56 9.21 -4.37 -16.94
CA LYS A 56 7.85 -4.91 -16.92
C LYS A 56 7.34 -5.07 -15.49
N ILE A 57 6.04 -4.97 -15.32
CA ILE A 57 5.38 -5.34 -14.07
C ILE A 57 5.12 -6.84 -14.11
N VAL A 58 5.66 -7.58 -13.14
CA VAL A 58 5.47 -9.02 -12.96
C VAL A 58 4.81 -9.29 -11.62
N LEU A 59 3.78 -10.12 -11.60
CA LEU A 59 3.11 -10.56 -10.39
C LEU A 59 3.56 -11.97 -10.05
N LEU A 60 4.06 -12.19 -8.83
CA LEU A 60 4.40 -13.50 -8.29
C LEU A 60 3.40 -13.87 -7.20
N ASN A 61 2.65 -14.95 -7.42
CA ASN A 61 1.61 -15.39 -6.50
C ASN A 61 2.19 -16.35 -5.44
N THR A 62 1.91 -16.08 -4.17
CA THR A 62 2.30 -16.96 -3.06
C THR A 62 1.49 -18.24 -2.98
N ASN A 63 0.33 -18.29 -3.64
CA ASN A 63 -0.67 -19.36 -3.50
C ASN A 63 -1.17 -19.56 -2.05
N VAL A 64 -0.93 -18.60 -1.16
CA VAL A 64 -1.46 -18.61 0.21
C VAL A 64 -2.92 -18.14 0.20
N SER A 65 -3.80 -18.96 0.79
CA SER A 65 -5.22 -18.62 0.93
C SER A 65 -5.45 -17.55 2.01
N HIS A 66 -6.31 -16.60 1.71
CA HIS A 66 -6.63 -15.44 2.57
C HIS A 66 -7.70 -15.73 3.65
N ASN A 67 -7.85 -16.94 4.16
CA ASN A 67 -8.96 -17.34 5.06
C ASN A 67 -9.10 -16.47 6.33
N LEU A 68 -8.05 -15.80 6.77
CA LEU A 68 -8.06 -14.88 7.94
C LEU A 68 -7.88 -13.40 7.57
N ALA A 69 -7.74 -13.08 6.28
CA ALA A 69 -7.39 -11.72 5.86
C ALA A 69 -8.45 -10.68 6.24
N SER A 70 -9.73 -11.03 6.18
CA SER A 70 -10.83 -10.10 6.52
C SER A 70 -10.83 -9.71 8.00
N SER A 71 -10.60 -10.65 8.92
CA SER A 71 -10.56 -10.39 10.36
C SER A 71 -9.33 -9.57 10.74
N GLU A 72 -8.14 -9.95 10.25
CA GLU A 72 -6.89 -9.25 10.50
C GLU A 72 -6.89 -7.83 9.89
N TYR A 73 -7.44 -7.69 8.68
CA TYR A 73 -7.61 -6.37 8.07
C TYR A 73 -8.48 -5.45 8.93
N ASN A 74 -9.61 -5.95 9.45
CA ASN A 74 -10.48 -5.18 10.33
C ASN A 74 -9.77 -4.80 11.64
N ILE A 75 -8.92 -5.66 12.19
CA ILE A 75 -8.07 -5.35 13.36
C ILE A 75 -7.14 -4.18 13.03
N ARG A 76 -6.46 -4.20 11.88
CA ARG A 76 -5.57 -3.07 11.46
C ARG A 76 -6.33 -1.76 11.34
N ARG A 77 -7.57 -1.80 10.83
CA ARG A 77 -8.44 -0.61 10.78
C ARG A 77 -8.78 -0.10 12.18
N GLN A 78 -9.10 -0.99 13.11
CA GLN A 78 -9.36 -0.60 14.50
C GLN A 78 -8.11 -0.01 15.17
N GLU A 79 -6.93 -0.61 14.98
CA GLU A 79 -5.66 -0.08 15.48
C GLU A 79 -5.37 1.34 14.96
N CYS A 80 -5.61 1.59 13.68
CA CYS A 80 -5.48 2.94 13.10
C CYS A 80 -6.49 3.94 13.68
N ASN A 81 -7.74 3.51 13.90
CA ASN A 81 -8.76 4.35 14.53
C ASN A 81 -8.40 4.69 15.97
N MET A 82 -7.89 3.71 16.74
CA MET A 82 -7.38 3.96 18.10
C MET A 82 -6.22 4.98 18.08
N ALA A 83 -5.30 4.84 17.12
CA ALA A 83 -4.20 5.80 16.98
C ALA A 83 -4.72 7.22 16.74
N LEU A 84 -5.67 7.38 15.81
CA LEU A 84 -6.27 8.68 15.52
C LEU A 84 -6.99 9.26 16.73
N SER A 85 -7.77 8.45 17.46
CA SER A 85 -8.47 8.90 18.69
C SER A 85 -7.49 9.41 19.75
N ILE A 86 -6.36 8.74 19.96
CA ILE A 86 -5.31 9.19 20.89
C ILE A 86 -4.75 10.56 20.45
N ILE A 87 -4.54 10.76 19.16
CA ILE A 87 -4.03 12.01 18.61
C ILE A 87 -5.06 13.12 18.78
N GLN A 88 -6.33 12.84 18.49
CA GLN A 88 -7.43 13.80 18.56
C GLN A 88 -7.71 14.34 19.98
N ASN A 89 -7.28 13.65 21.02
CA ASN A 89 -7.35 14.17 22.39
C ASN A 89 -6.55 15.47 22.60
N GLN A 90 -5.53 15.72 21.76
CA GLN A 90 -4.69 16.92 21.85
C GLN A 90 -4.68 17.75 20.56
N TYR A 91 -4.98 17.12 19.41
CA TYR A 91 -4.93 17.69 18.06
C TYR A 91 -6.20 17.31 17.30
N ASN A 92 -7.32 17.95 17.67
CA ASN A 92 -8.66 17.62 17.17
C ASN A 92 -8.90 18.04 15.71
N GLU A 93 -7.98 18.81 15.11
CA GLU A 93 -8.03 19.23 13.72
C GLU A 93 -7.77 18.08 12.73
N TYR A 94 -7.08 17.01 13.14
CA TYR A 94 -6.82 15.87 12.25
C TYR A 94 -8.02 14.94 12.17
N LYS A 95 -8.61 14.82 10.99
CA LYS A 95 -9.71 13.90 10.71
C LYS A 95 -9.24 12.53 10.25
N PHE A 96 -8.05 12.45 9.67
CA PHE A 96 -7.46 11.22 9.12
C PHE A 96 -6.03 11.03 9.59
N LEU A 97 -5.71 9.79 9.91
CA LEU A 97 -4.36 9.43 10.39
C LEU A 97 -3.28 9.72 9.35
N ALA A 98 -3.62 9.65 8.05
CA ALA A 98 -2.71 9.92 6.95
C ALA A 98 -2.22 11.38 6.90
N ASP A 99 -2.98 12.31 7.47
CA ASP A 99 -2.65 13.75 7.48
C ASP A 99 -1.82 14.16 8.69
N VAL A 100 -1.67 13.26 9.67
CA VAL A 100 -0.92 13.55 10.89
C VAL A 100 0.58 13.55 10.63
N PRO A 101 1.29 14.67 10.87
CA PRO A 101 2.74 14.70 10.73
C PRO A 101 3.45 13.78 11.72
N GLU A 102 4.55 13.14 11.30
CA GLU A 102 5.35 12.26 12.15
C GLU A 102 5.79 12.91 13.46
N LYS A 103 6.12 14.22 13.43
CA LYS A 103 6.51 14.98 14.63
C LYS A 103 5.46 14.92 15.75
N ILE A 104 4.17 14.93 15.39
CA ILE A 104 3.06 14.79 16.36
C ILE A 104 3.00 13.35 16.88
N ILE A 105 3.12 12.37 16.02
CA ILE A 105 3.17 10.96 16.43
C ILE A 105 4.35 10.72 17.37
N PHE A 106 5.52 11.29 17.09
CA PHE A 106 6.70 11.20 17.96
C PHE A 106 6.47 11.86 19.31
N SER A 107 5.87 13.05 19.37
CA SER A 107 5.59 13.74 20.62
C SER A 107 4.63 12.96 21.54
N LEU A 108 3.71 12.21 20.95
CA LEU A 108 2.73 11.39 21.65
C LEU A 108 3.18 9.94 21.87
N LYS A 109 4.42 9.58 21.58
CA LYS A 109 4.90 8.18 21.63
C LYS A 109 4.56 7.46 22.93
N LYS A 110 4.62 8.13 24.07
CA LYS A 110 4.33 7.56 25.39
C LYS A 110 2.84 7.22 25.60
N ASN A 111 1.96 7.81 24.80
CA ASN A 111 0.51 7.61 24.91
C ASN A 111 0.03 6.38 24.13
N PHE A 112 0.88 5.85 23.24
CA PHE A 112 0.56 4.71 22.41
C PHE A 112 1.06 3.40 23.00
N LYS A 113 0.29 2.32 22.82
CA LYS A 113 0.86 0.97 22.82
C LYS A 113 1.79 0.83 21.61
N LYS A 114 2.83 -0.03 21.71
CA LYS A 114 3.87 -0.20 20.69
C LYS A 114 3.32 -0.47 19.29
N ASN A 115 2.37 -1.40 19.18
CA ASN A 115 1.73 -1.73 17.89
C ASN A 115 0.96 -0.53 17.32
N ILE A 116 0.14 0.16 18.13
CA ILE A 116 -0.64 1.33 17.72
C ILE A 116 0.27 2.46 17.22
N TYR A 117 1.38 2.71 17.94
CA TYR A 117 2.40 3.66 17.51
C TYR A 117 2.97 3.31 16.13
N HIS A 118 3.30 2.03 15.91
CA HIS A 118 3.84 1.57 14.62
C HIS A 118 2.82 1.75 13.49
N ARG A 119 1.52 1.46 13.72
CA ARG A 119 0.45 1.69 12.72
C ARG A 119 0.36 3.17 12.35
N ALA A 120 0.32 4.05 13.37
CA ALA A 120 0.25 5.50 13.13
C ALA A 120 1.43 5.99 12.28
N LEU A 121 2.64 5.58 12.66
CA LEU A 121 3.86 6.01 11.98
C LEU A 121 3.92 5.50 10.55
N PHE A 122 3.55 4.23 10.34
CA PHE A 122 3.47 3.64 9.00
C PHE A 122 2.52 4.43 8.10
N VAL A 123 1.27 4.68 8.54
CA VAL A 123 0.26 5.36 7.72
C VAL A 123 0.72 6.76 7.33
N SER A 124 1.24 7.55 8.28
CA SER A 124 1.77 8.89 8.00
C SER A 124 2.91 8.88 6.98
N ARG A 125 3.83 7.92 7.10
CA ARG A 125 4.97 7.76 6.19
C ARG A 125 4.56 7.27 4.82
N GLU A 126 3.67 6.28 4.76
CA GLU A 126 3.23 5.69 3.50
C GLU A 126 2.47 6.69 2.64
N ASN A 127 1.66 7.55 3.24
CA ASN A 127 1.00 8.64 2.51
C ASN A 127 2.01 9.54 1.80
N LYS A 128 3.06 9.98 2.51
CA LYS A 128 4.15 10.79 1.91
C LYS A 128 4.91 10.00 0.84
N ARG A 129 5.17 8.71 1.09
CA ARG A 129 5.90 7.85 0.16
C ARG A 129 5.12 7.64 -1.13
N THR A 130 3.79 7.51 -1.05
CA THR A 130 2.90 7.41 -2.22
C THR A 130 2.99 8.67 -3.09
N LEU A 131 2.94 9.86 -2.50
CA LEU A 131 3.10 11.11 -3.24
C LEU A 131 4.50 11.21 -3.88
N LYS A 132 5.55 10.84 -3.14
CA LYS A 132 6.90 10.80 -3.67
C LYS A 132 7.07 9.80 -4.81
N ALA A 133 6.46 8.62 -4.71
CA ALA A 133 6.45 7.63 -5.78
C ALA A 133 5.86 8.18 -7.08
N ALA A 134 4.74 8.91 -6.98
CA ALA A 134 4.12 9.57 -8.12
C ALA A 134 5.04 10.60 -8.79
N GLU A 135 5.75 11.42 -8.01
CA GLU A 135 6.74 12.37 -8.54
C GLU A 135 7.89 11.67 -9.26
N LEU A 136 8.42 10.57 -8.70
CA LEU A 136 9.52 9.84 -9.28
C LEU A 136 9.13 9.23 -10.64
N ILE A 137 7.95 8.64 -10.72
CA ILE A 137 7.44 8.08 -11.98
C ILE A 137 7.27 9.18 -13.04
N GLN A 138 6.68 10.33 -12.68
CA GLN A 138 6.52 11.46 -13.60
C GLN A 138 7.86 12.04 -14.10
N ARG A 139 8.93 11.89 -13.33
CA ARG A 139 10.29 12.32 -13.68
C ARG A 139 11.10 11.22 -14.38
N GLY A 140 10.54 10.04 -14.62
CA GLY A 140 11.24 8.91 -15.22
C GLY A 140 12.29 8.26 -14.31
N LYS A 141 12.24 8.54 -12.99
CA LYS A 141 13.18 8.00 -11.98
C LYS A 141 12.72 6.64 -11.48
N ILE A 142 12.68 5.65 -12.38
CA ILE A 142 12.03 4.36 -12.13
C ILE A 142 12.83 3.52 -11.11
N GLU A 143 14.16 3.59 -11.11
CA GLU A 143 14.99 2.89 -10.11
C GLU A 143 14.76 3.44 -8.68
N GLU A 144 14.68 4.77 -8.53
CA GLU A 144 14.36 5.39 -7.24
C GLU A 144 12.94 4.98 -6.77
N PHE A 145 11.98 4.89 -7.70
CA PHE A 145 10.64 4.36 -7.41
C PHE A 145 10.68 2.90 -6.97
N GLY A 146 11.48 2.05 -7.64
CA GLY A 146 11.68 0.64 -7.25
C GLY A 146 12.21 0.50 -5.82
N ASN A 147 13.16 1.34 -5.43
CA ASN A 147 13.66 1.39 -4.04
C ASN A 147 12.56 1.74 -3.02
N LEU A 148 11.62 2.62 -3.37
CA LEU A 148 10.46 2.90 -2.51
C LEU A 148 9.55 1.68 -2.35
N MET A 149 9.40 0.83 -3.37
CA MET A 149 8.62 -0.40 -3.28
C MET A 149 9.19 -1.34 -2.21
N TYR A 150 10.50 -1.60 -2.22
CA TYR A 150 11.18 -2.39 -1.17
C TYR A 150 11.02 -1.78 0.22
N HIS A 151 11.12 -0.45 0.30
CA HIS A 151 10.93 0.25 1.57
C HIS A 151 9.50 0.09 2.10
N THR A 152 8.50 0.27 1.25
CA THR A 152 7.09 0.04 1.58
C THR A 152 6.86 -1.38 2.08
N HIS A 153 7.37 -2.40 1.37
CA HIS A 153 7.21 -3.79 1.79
C HIS A 153 7.78 -4.05 3.18
N ARG A 154 9.01 -3.59 3.42
CA ARG A 154 9.65 -3.73 4.74
C ARG A 154 8.82 -3.12 5.86
N GLU A 155 8.20 -1.97 5.64
CA GLU A 155 7.35 -1.34 6.66
C GLU A 155 5.97 -2.00 6.77
N LEU A 156 5.40 -2.50 5.68
CA LEU A 156 4.19 -3.33 5.69
C LEU A 156 4.40 -4.62 6.50
N SER A 157 5.56 -5.27 6.33
CA SER A 157 5.92 -6.47 7.08
C SER A 157 6.17 -6.19 8.55
N LYS A 158 7.04 -5.20 8.88
CA LYS A 158 7.58 -5.02 10.24
C LYS A 158 6.75 -4.10 11.15
N TYR A 159 6.07 -3.10 10.58
CA TYR A 159 5.38 -2.06 11.37
C TYR A 159 3.86 -2.09 11.18
N TYR A 160 3.39 -2.39 10.00
CA TYR A 160 1.96 -2.55 9.77
C TYR A 160 1.48 -3.99 9.98
N GLU A 161 2.40 -4.96 9.86
CA GLU A 161 2.21 -6.38 10.11
C GLU A 161 1.05 -6.99 9.31
N VAL A 162 1.09 -6.77 7.99
CA VAL A 162 0.12 -7.32 7.03
C VAL A 162 0.78 -8.27 6.03
N SER A 163 2.08 -8.51 6.13
CA SER A 163 2.77 -9.49 5.29
C SER A 163 2.64 -10.92 5.85
N CYS A 164 3.14 -11.88 5.10
CA CYS A 164 3.34 -13.26 5.54
C CYS A 164 4.73 -13.74 5.10
N LYS A 165 5.17 -14.89 5.63
CA LYS A 165 6.51 -15.43 5.34
C LYS A 165 6.75 -15.69 3.85
N GLU A 166 5.71 -16.06 3.10
CA GLU A 166 5.79 -16.32 1.66
C GLU A 166 5.95 -15.01 0.87
N LEU A 167 5.23 -13.94 1.25
CA LEU A 167 5.41 -12.62 0.65
C LEU A 167 6.79 -12.04 0.96
N ASP A 168 7.23 -12.15 2.22
CA ASP A 168 8.56 -11.68 2.64
C ASP A 168 9.65 -12.45 1.90
N PHE A 169 9.50 -13.80 1.74
CA PHE A 169 10.43 -14.62 0.98
C PHE A 169 10.55 -14.17 -0.48
N LEU A 170 9.42 -13.97 -1.17
CA LEU A 170 9.44 -13.53 -2.57
C LEU A 170 10.12 -12.18 -2.74
N VAL A 171 9.87 -11.22 -1.84
CA VAL A 171 10.52 -9.90 -1.92
C VAL A 171 12.00 -9.98 -1.58
N ASP A 172 12.41 -10.75 -0.57
CA ASP A 172 13.82 -10.92 -0.22
C ASP A 172 14.59 -11.67 -1.32
N PHE A 173 13.97 -12.66 -1.97
CA PHE A 173 14.54 -13.36 -3.13
C PHE A 173 14.82 -12.38 -4.26
N THR A 174 13.81 -11.60 -4.68
CA THR A 174 13.96 -10.66 -5.80
C THR A 174 14.95 -9.52 -5.53
N LYS A 175 15.14 -9.15 -4.26
CA LYS A 175 16.05 -8.07 -3.86
C LYS A 175 17.52 -8.34 -4.20
N ASN A 176 17.90 -9.62 -4.32
CA ASN A 176 19.26 -10.02 -4.66
C ASN A 176 19.49 -10.18 -6.18
N ILE A 177 18.47 -9.92 -6.99
CA ILE A 177 18.51 -10.02 -8.45
C ILE A 177 18.65 -8.62 -9.02
N SER A 178 19.78 -8.32 -9.65
CA SER A 178 20.08 -6.98 -10.21
C SER A 178 19.07 -6.52 -11.27
N ASN A 179 18.42 -7.47 -11.95
CA ASN A 179 17.41 -7.22 -12.97
C ASN A 179 16.01 -6.91 -12.39
N VAL A 180 15.85 -6.96 -11.06
CA VAL A 180 14.62 -6.59 -10.36
C VAL A 180 14.88 -5.34 -9.52
N ILE A 181 14.36 -4.21 -9.98
CA ILE A 181 14.64 -2.91 -9.34
C ILE A 181 13.68 -2.57 -8.21
N GLY A 182 12.57 -3.28 -8.06
CA GLY A 182 11.58 -3.04 -7.01
C GLY A 182 10.62 -4.19 -6.84
N SER A 183 10.29 -4.50 -5.60
CA SER A 183 9.30 -5.51 -5.23
C SER A 183 8.58 -5.13 -3.93
N ARG A 184 7.29 -5.47 -3.85
CA ARG A 184 6.48 -5.34 -2.64
C ARG A 184 5.26 -6.24 -2.71
N MET A 185 4.69 -6.54 -1.55
CA MET A 185 3.36 -7.13 -1.52
C MET A 185 2.31 -6.20 -2.15
N MET A 186 1.24 -6.76 -2.68
CA MET A 186 0.11 -6.06 -3.29
C MET A 186 -1.18 -6.34 -2.51
N GLY A 187 -2.08 -5.35 -2.47
CA GLY A 187 -3.39 -5.50 -1.81
C GLY A 187 -3.34 -5.47 -0.29
N GLY A 188 -4.28 -6.15 0.35
CA GLY A 188 -4.48 -6.16 1.81
C GLY A 188 -3.46 -6.98 2.60
N GLY A 189 -2.69 -7.82 1.95
CA GLY A 189 -1.69 -8.68 2.59
C GLY A 189 -2.21 -10.04 3.05
N PHE A 190 -1.49 -10.66 3.99
CA PHE A 190 -1.75 -12.00 4.56
C PHE A 190 -1.71 -13.13 3.52
N GLY A 191 -1.12 -12.90 2.36
CA GLY A 191 -1.03 -13.77 1.19
C GLY A 191 -1.20 -12.98 -0.11
N GLY A 192 -1.57 -13.66 -1.19
CA GLY A 192 -1.73 -13.07 -2.52
C GLY A 192 -0.41 -12.90 -3.26
N CYS A 193 -0.23 -11.76 -3.92
CA CYS A 193 0.89 -11.56 -4.84
C CYS A 193 1.88 -10.51 -4.34
N THR A 194 3.12 -10.61 -4.82
CA THR A 194 4.03 -9.48 -4.93
C THR A 194 3.92 -8.83 -6.31
N ILE A 195 4.12 -7.51 -6.36
CA ILE A 195 4.28 -6.74 -7.60
C ILE A 195 5.76 -6.39 -7.74
N ASN A 196 6.33 -6.70 -8.90
CA ASN A 196 7.77 -6.61 -9.15
C ASN A 196 8.04 -5.79 -10.41
N LEU A 197 9.05 -4.94 -10.39
CA LEU A 197 9.57 -4.24 -11.57
C LEU A 197 10.82 -4.98 -12.06
N VAL A 198 10.67 -5.69 -13.15
CA VAL A 198 11.66 -6.63 -13.70
C VAL A 198 12.13 -6.13 -15.06
N GLN A 199 13.42 -6.15 -15.31
CA GLN A 199 13.96 -5.85 -16.63
C GLN A 199 13.35 -6.78 -17.68
N GLU A 200 12.85 -6.25 -18.78
CA GLU A 200 12.06 -6.99 -19.79
C GLU A 200 12.78 -8.24 -20.29
N THR A 201 14.09 -8.16 -20.49
CA THR A 201 14.93 -9.28 -20.95
C THR A 201 15.08 -10.40 -19.92
N TYR A 202 14.79 -10.15 -18.65
CA TYR A 202 14.96 -11.10 -17.54
C TYR A 202 13.65 -11.75 -17.09
N VAL A 203 12.51 -11.33 -17.65
CA VAL A 203 11.19 -11.80 -17.19
C VAL A 203 11.04 -13.32 -17.27
N ASN A 204 11.46 -13.93 -18.38
CA ASN A 204 11.34 -15.37 -18.57
C ASN A 204 12.22 -16.16 -17.58
N GLU A 205 13.46 -15.71 -17.34
CA GLU A 205 14.37 -16.34 -16.38
C GLU A 205 13.86 -16.23 -14.91
N LEU A 206 13.15 -15.15 -14.59
CA LEU A 206 12.54 -15.01 -13.26
C LEU A 206 11.36 -15.96 -13.03
N ILE A 207 10.64 -16.34 -14.08
CA ILE A 207 9.42 -17.16 -13.97
C ILE A 207 9.75 -18.68 -14.01
N GLU A 208 10.83 -19.07 -14.64
CA GLU A 208 11.35 -20.45 -14.65
C GLU A 208 11.97 -20.83 -13.30
#